data_d1db9ff6cbee149bad708ac51609528b
#
_entry.id   d1db9ff6cbee149bad708ac51609528b
#
_cell.length_a   1.000
_cell.length_b   1.000
_cell.length_c   1.000
_cell.angle_alpha   90.00
_cell.angle_beta   90.00
_cell.angle_gamma   90.00
#
_symmetry.space_group_name_H-M   'P 1'
#
loop_
_entity.id
_entity.type
_entity.pdbx_description
1 polymer ?
#
loop_
_entity_poly.entity_id
_entity_poly.type
_entity_poly.pdbx_seq_one_letter_code
_entity_poly.pdbx_strand_id
1 'polypeptide(L)'
;NKTCNLPRRSVLITMDDGYRSNYELAFPILKKYNLNAVVFYMSINYDTNSENYMNKEIIDKAKKEYPNIEFASHSYNLHHEMDYLLDYDKINEDFQKQKETIDTKYFAYPYGHVSDNLEKALKENDYRLAFTFGPNKEHRKAKQTDDKYHIPRLNISSSMPAWKFKIRLLMPY
;
A
#
# COMPACT_ATOMS: atom_id res chain seq x y z
N ASN A 1 9.32 0.39 -22.48
CA ASN A 1 9.06 -0.85 -21.73
C ASN A 1 10.38 -1.42 -21.23
N LYS A 2 10.83 -1.00 -20.03
CA LYS A 2 11.90 -1.72 -19.34
C LYS A 2 11.25 -2.94 -18.70
N THR A 3 11.41 -4.12 -19.29
CA THR A 3 11.10 -5.37 -18.64
C THR A 3 12.07 -5.51 -17.44
N CYS A 4 11.56 -5.29 -16.24
CA CYS A 4 12.33 -5.55 -15.04
C CYS A 4 12.36 -7.07 -14.84
N ASN A 5 13.53 -7.68 -14.99
CA ASN A 5 13.73 -9.09 -14.69
C ASN A 5 13.80 -9.26 -13.17
N LEU A 6 12.65 -9.43 -12.55
CA LEU A 6 12.61 -9.77 -11.12
C LEU A 6 13.19 -11.18 -10.91
N PRO A 7 13.96 -11.39 -9.84
CA PRO A 7 14.39 -12.73 -9.44
C PRO A 7 13.21 -13.68 -9.29
N ARG A 8 13.43 -14.96 -9.56
CA ARG A 8 12.40 -15.99 -9.36
C ARG A 8 11.95 -15.97 -7.89
N ARG A 9 10.63 -15.96 -7.65
CA ARG A 9 10.01 -15.91 -6.32
C ARG A 9 10.23 -14.59 -5.56
N SER A 10 10.29 -13.48 -6.27
CA SER A 10 10.29 -12.16 -5.63
C SER A 10 9.02 -11.95 -4.82
N VAL A 11 9.18 -11.34 -3.65
CA VAL A 11 8.10 -10.96 -2.75
C VAL A 11 8.24 -9.47 -2.41
N LEU A 12 7.15 -8.72 -2.52
CA LEU A 12 7.05 -7.38 -1.99
C LEU A 12 6.16 -7.42 -0.74
N ILE A 13 6.69 -6.93 0.36
CA ILE A 13 5.94 -6.78 1.60
C ILE A 13 5.22 -5.43 1.55
N THR A 14 3.92 -5.44 1.83
CA THR A 14 3.13 -4.21 1.91
C THR A 14 2.38 -4.15 3.24
N MET A 15 2.26 -2.94 3.77
CA MET A 15 1.51 -2.63 5.00
C MET A 15 0.62 -1.43 4.71
N ASP A 16 -0.65 -1.50 5.09
CA ASP A 16 -1.61 -0.43 4.85
C ASP A 16 -1.77 0.45 6.11
N ASP A 17 -2.46 1.59 5.96
CA ASP A 17 -2.89 2.57 6.96
C ASP A 17 -1.76 3.39 7.61
N GLY A 18 -0.56 2.87 7.72
CA GLY A 18 0.55 3.59 8.34
C GLY A 18 0.54 3.56 9.87
N TYR A 19 0.17 2.42 10.46
CA TYR A 19 0.19 2.24 11.91
C TYR A 19 1.58 2.50 12.52
N ARG A 20 1.61 3.12 13.70
CA ARG A 20 2.83 3.36 14.47
C ARG A 20 3.59 2.08 14.81
N SER A 21 2.87 1.00 15.05
CA SER A 21 3.46 -0.33 15.25
C SER A 21 4.29 -0.85 14.07
N ASN A 22 4.06 -0.36 12.85
CA ASN A 22 4.91 -0.68 11.71
C ASN A 22 6.33 -0.14 11.94
N TYR A 23 6.45 1.11 12.41
CA TYR A 23 7.73 1.72 12.74
C TYR A 23 8.40 1.05 13.94
N GLU A 24 7.64 0.81 15.01
CA GLU A 24 8.18 0.32 16.28
C GLU A 24 8.57 -1.16 16.24
N LEU A 25 7.83 -1.99 15.52
CA LEU A 25 7.98 -3.44 15.54
C LEU A 25 8.45 -4.02 14.20
N ALA A 26 7.83 -3.62 13.08
CA ALA A 26 8.10 -4.25 11.79
C ALA A 26 9.41 -3.73 11.16
N PHE A 27 9.68 -2.43 11.14
CA PHE A 27 10.83 -1.86 10.46
C PHE A 27 12.18 -2.36 11.00
N PRO A 28 12.39 -2.50 12.32
CA PRO A 28 13.61 -3.11 12.85
C PRO A 28 13.84 -4.54 12.35
N ILE A 29 12.76 -5.32 12.25
CA ILE A 29 12.82 -6.70 11.75
C ILE A 29 13.16 -6.72 10.26
N LEU A 30 12.49 -5.89 9.45
CA LEU A 30 12.75 -5.78 8.03
C LEU A 30 14.20 -5.35 7.74
N LYS A 31 14.72 -4.38 8.49
CA LYS A 31 16.12 -3.96 8.41
C LYS A 31 17.08 -5.09 8.78
N LYS A 32 16.82 -5.79 9.88
CA LYS A 32 17.65 -6.92 10.33
C LYS A 32 17.81 -8.00 9.26
N TYR A 33 16.75 -8.27 8.50
CA TYR A 33 16.76 -9.29 7.45
C TYR A 33 16.99 -8.73 6.04
N ASN A 34 17.31 -7.44 5.91
CA ASN A 34 17.52 -6.74 4.64
C ASN A 34 16.34 -6.93 3.67
N LEU A 35 15.12 -6.77 4.16
CA LEU A 35 13.89 -6.89 3.40
C LEU A 35 13.33 -5.51 3.06
N ASN A 36 12.87 -5.35 1.82
CA ASN A 36 12.18 -4.14 1.38
C ASN A 36 10.69 -4.24 1.65
N ALA A 37 10.07 -3.10 1.96
CA ALA A 37 8.62 -3.02 2.11
C ALA A 37 8.08 -1.67 1.63
N VAL A 38 6.77 -1.63 1.37
CA VAL A 38 6.03 -0.41 1.08
C VAL A 38 4.94 -0.23 2.14
N VAL A 39 4.86 0.95 2.70
CA VAL A 39 3.76 1.36 3.58
C VAL A 39 2.82 2.24 2.77
N PHE A 40 1.61 1.77 2.53
CA PHE A 40 0.53 2.58 1.97
C PHE A 40 -0.09 3.39 3.10
N TYR A 41 0.21 4.68 3.12
CA TYR A 41 -0.04 5.57 4.24
C TYR A 41 -1.29 6.44 4.01
N MET A 42 -2.12 6.51 5.02
CA MET A 42 -3.30 7.37 5.06
C MET A 42 -2.92 8.75 5.59
N SER A 43 -2.85 9.73 4.69
CA SER A 43 -2.17 11.01 4.97
C SER A 43 -2.91 11.96 5.90
N ILE A 44 -4.17 11.73 6.22
CA ILE A 44 -4.88 12.50 7.27
C ILE A 44 -4.15 12.46 8.61
N ASN A 45 -3.34 11.42 8.85
CA ASN A 45 -2.59 11.27 10.08
C ASN A 45 -1.25 12.03 10.10
N TYR A 46 -0.85 12.65 8.97
CA TYR A 46 0.49 13.23 8.80
C TYR A 46 0.80 14.36 9.79
N ASP A 47 -0.16 15.27 9.99
CA ASP A 47 -0.03 16.41 10.89
C ASP A 47 -0.74 16.19 12.25
N THR A 48 -1.00 14.93 12.62
CA THR A 48 -1.66 14.58 13.87
C THR A 48 -0.69 14.03 14.91
N ASN A 49 -1.08 14.07 16.18
CA ASN A 49 -0.37 13.42 17.28
C ASN A 49 -1.06 12.12 17.70
N SER A 50 -1.51 11.33 16.72
CA SER A 50 -2.13 10.04 17.00
C SER A 50 -1.16 9.08 17.66
N GLU A 51 -1.59 8.40 18.70
CA GLU A 51 -0.82 7.31 19.33
C GLU A 51 -0.76 6.05 18.44
N ASN A 52 -1.74 5.87 17.55
CA ASN A 52 -1.90 4.67 16.74
C ASN A 52 -1.22 4.75 15.38
N TYR A 53 -1.04 5.96 14.83
CA TYR A 53 -0.53 6.15 13.48
C TYR A 53 0.80 6.91 13.49
N MET A 54 1.61 6.71 12.47
CA MET A 54 2.81 7.50 12.24
C MET A 54 2.41 8.91 11.82
N ASN A 55 3.02 9.92 12.43
CA ASN A 55 2.92 11.31 12.00
C ASN A 55 4.15 11.69 11.16
N LYS A 56 4.21 12.96 10.73
CA LYS A 56 5.32 13.51 9.95
C LYS A 56 6.68 13.24 10.57
N GLU A 57 6.82 13.48 11.89
CA GLU A 57 8.09 13.31 12.60
C GLU A 57 8.59 11.85 12.52
N ILE A 58 7.68 10.89 12.77
CA ILE A 58 8.00 9.45 12.69
C ILE A 58 8.34 9.04 11.26
N ILE A 59 7.61 9.55 10.25
CA ILE A 59 7.88 9.25 8.84
C ILE A 59 9.26 9.81 8.43
N ASP A 60 9.57 11.05 8.78
CA ASP A 60 10.86 11.68 8.46
C ASP A 60 12.03 10.94 9.12
N LYS A 61 11.82 10.45 10.35
CA LYS A 61 12.77 9.60 11.06
C LYS A 61 12.91 8.24 10.40
N ALA A 62 11.78 7.61 10.06
CA ALA A 62 11.76 6.32 9.39
C ALA A 62 12.49 6.33 8.04
N LYS A 63 12.29 7.37 7.22
CA LYS A 63 12.99 7.53 5.93
C LYS A 63 14.51 7.58 6.09
N LYS A 64 15.03 8.11 7.21
CA LYS A 64 16.46 8.17 7.49
C LYS A 64 17.00 6.83 8.04
N GLU A 65 16.27 6.21 8.95
CA GLU A 65 16.71 5.01 9.67
C GLU A 65 16.49 3.72 8.88
N TYR A 66 15.47 3.72 8.01
CA TYR A 66 15.00 2.54 7.26
C TYR A 66 14.84 2.84 5.76
N PRO A 67 15.96 3.06 5.02
CA PRO A 67 15.91 3.41 3.60
C PRO A 67 15.35 2.29 2.71
N ASN A 68 15.17 1.10 3.25
CA ASN A 68 14.53 -0.05 2.62
C ASN A 68 12.99 -0.03 2.73
N ILE A 69 12.42 0.99 3.38
CA ILE A 69 10.97 1.18 3.52
C ILE A 69 10.56 2.36 2.64
N GLU A 70 9.63 2.11 1.72
CA GLU A 70 9.02 3.13 0.88
C GLU A 70 7.64 3.51 1.43
N PHE A 71 7.30 4.80 1.38
CA PHE A 71 5.97 5.30 1.72
C PHE A 71 5.21 5.60 0.44
N ALA A 72 4.00 5.08 0.34
CA ALA A 72 3.11 5.23 -0.80
C ALA A 72 1.70 5.64 -0.34
N SER A 73 0.81 5.92 -1.28
CA SER A 73 -0.50 6.46 -0.99
C SER A 73 -1.54 5.38 -0.65
N HIS A 74 -2.27 5.63 0.46
CA HIS A 74 -3.53 4.96 0.80
C HIS A 74 -4.69 5.97 0.86
N SER A 75 -4.67 7.00 0.00
CA SER A 75 -5.47 8.21 0.01
C SER A 75 -5.09 9.21 1.12
N TYR A 76 -5.64 10.42 1.05
CA TYR A 76 -5.59 11.35 2.18
C TYR A 76 -6.56 10.89 3.28
N ASN A 77 -7.85 10.72 2.95
CA ASN A 77 -8.91 10.34 3.89
C ASN A 77 -10.06 9.52 3.27
N LEU A 78 -9.88 8.88 2.11
CA LEU A 78 -10.90 8.00 1.53
C LEU A 78 -10.86 6.62 2.21
N HIS A 79 -11.15 6.58 3.51
CA HIS A 79 -11.03 5.37 4.30
C HIS A 79 -12.34 4.99 5.02
N HIS A 80 -13.49 5.27 4.39
CA HIS A 80 -14.77 4.70 4.76
C HIS A 80 -15.19 3.70 3.69
N GLU A 81 -15.93 2.67 4.09
CA GLU A 81 -16.23 1.52 3.22
C GLU A 81 -16.90 1.89 1.89
N MET A 82 -17.65 3.00 1.86
CA MET A 82 -18.38 3.47 0.68
C MET A 82 -17.69 4.61 -0.08
N ASP A 83 -16.51 5.04 0.32
CA ASP A 83 -15.83 6.19 -0.30
C ASP A 83 -15.44 5.94 -1.77
N TYR A 84 -15.33 4.69 -2.18
CA TYR A 84 -15.09 4.34 -3.59
C TYR A 84 -16.25 4.75 -4.53
N LEU A 85 -17.44 5.03 -4.00
CA LEU A 85 -18.63 5.50 -4.74
C LEU A 85 -18.70 7.03 -4.89
N LEU A 86 -17.75 7.78 -4.32
CA LEU A 86 -17.70 9.22 -4.45
C LEU A 86 -17.56 9.66 -5.92
N ASP A 87 -18.03 10.87 -6.19
CA ASP A 87 -17.80 11.49 -7.48
C ASP A 87 -16.32 11.80 -7.71
N TYR A 88 -15.96 11.99 -8.98
CA TYR A 88 -14.58 12.24 -9.39
C TYR A 88 -13.96 13.45 -8.68
N ASP A 89 -14.70 14.55 -8.52
CA ASP A 89 -14.16 15.80 -7.99
C ASP A 89 -13.71 15.64 -6.53
N LYS A 90 -14.48 14.94 -5.70
CA LYS A 90 -14.12 14.64 -4.32
C LYS A 90 -12.92 13.71 -4.21
N ILE A 91 -12.85 12.69 -5.07
CA ILE A 91 -11.71 11.78 -5.13
C ILE A 91 -10.45 12.56 -5.57
N ASN A 92 -10.56 13.40 -6.58
CA ASN A 92 -9.44 14.20 -7.06
C ASN A 92 -8.96 15.21 -6.01
N GLU A 93 -9.86 15.86 -5.26
CA GLU A 93 -9.51 16.73 -4.13
C GLU A 93 -8.71 15.97 -3.06
N ASP A 94 -9.13 14.77 -2.70
CA ASP A 94 -8.40 13.91 -1.75
C ASP A 94 -6.98 13.59 -2.25
N PHE A 95 -6.84 13.26 -3.53
CA PHE A 95 -5.54 12.95 -4.12
C PHE A 95 -4.62 14.18 -4.21
N GLN A 96 -5.15 15.38 -4.40
CA GLN A 96 -4.35 16.61 -4.34
C GLN A 96 -3.81 16.82 -2.91
N LYS A 97 -4.65 16.69 -1.89
CA LYS A 97 -4.22 16.75 -0.48
C LYS A 97 -3.19 15.68 -0.13
N GLN A 98 -3.36 14.48 -0.66
CA GLN A 98 -2.40 13.38 -0.48
C GLN A 98 -1.01 13.76 -1.01
N LYS A 99 -0.91 14.38 -2.19
CA LYS A 99 0.37 14.77 -2.80
C LYS A 99 1.14 15.80 -1.99
N GLU A 100 0.46 16.65 -1.23
CA GLU A 100 1.10 17.65 -0.36
C GLU A 100 1.87 17.00 0.80
N THR A 101 1.53 15.77 1.15
CA THR A 101 2.14 15.03 2.27
C THR A 101 3.18 14.02 1.80
N ILE A 102 2.81 13.17 0.85
CA ILE A 102 3.66 12.11 0.32
C ILE A 102 3.57 12.10 -1.21
N ASP A 103 4.64 12.55 -1.87
CA ASP A 103 4.75 12.44 -3.34
C ASP A 103 5.13 11.00 -3.70
N THR A 104 4.20 10.31 -4.33
CA THR A 104 4.35 8.90 -4.74
C THR A 104 3.61 8.62 -6.03
N LYS A 105 4.02 7.54 -6.71
CA LYS A 105 3.37 7.03 -7.93
C LYS A 105 2.64 5.71 -7.70
N TYR A 106 2.51 5.29 -6.44
CA TYR A 106 1.94 4.00 -6.05
C TYR A 106 0.77 4.20 -5.11
N PHE A 107 -0.28 3.44 -5.32
CA PHE A 107 -1.53 3.52 -4.57
C PHE A 107 -2.00 2.14 -4.13
N ALA A 108 -2.59 2.04 -2.94
CA ALA A 108 -3.40 0.89 -2.57
C ALA A 108 -4.84 1.35 -2.32
N TYR A 109 -5.78 0.63 -2.91
CA TYR A 109 -7.20 0.92 -2.73
C TYR A 109 -7.64 0.61 -1.30
N PRO A 110 -8.20 1.60 -0.55
CA PRO A 110 -8.83 1.33 0.74
C PRO A 110 -9.90 0.25 0.60
N TYR A 111 -9.89 -0.72 1.51
CA TYR A 111 -10.74 -1.92 1.47
C TYR A 111 -10.64 -2.76 0.18
N GLY A 112 -9.74 -2.42 -0.73
CA GLY A 112 -9.61 -3.04 -2.05
C GLY A 112 -10.72 -2.68 -3.04
N HIS A 113 -11.56 -1.70 -2.72
CA HIS A 113 -12.66 -1.28 -3.57
C HIS A 113 -12.18 -0.40 -4.73
N VAL A 114 -12.60 -0.75 -5.92
CA VAL A 114 -12.27 -0.05 -7.17
C VAL A 114 -13.54 0.56 -7.76
N SER A 115 -13.42 1.75 -8.35
CA SER A 115 -14.47 2.35 -9.18
C SER A 115 -13.85 3.08 -10.37
N ASP A 116 -14.66 3.33 -11.39
CA ASP A 116 -14.22 4.06 -12.59
C ASP A 116 -13.69 5.46 -12.25
N ASN A 117 -14.31 6.14 -11.28
CA ASN A 117 -13.89 7.46 -10.83
C ASN A 117 -12.52 7.40 -10.11
N LEU A 118 -12.30 6.41 -9.25
CA LEU A 118 -11.00 6.19 -8.60
C LEU A 118 -9.91 5.90 -9.63
N GLU A 119 -10.17 4.99 -10.56
CA GLU A 119 -9.20 4.64 -11.59
C GLU A 119 -8.89 5.82 -12.52
N LYS A 120 -9.91 6.60 -12.92
CA LYS A 120 -9.74 7.83 -13.68
C LYS A 120 -8.85 8.82 -12.91
N ALA A 121 -9.15 9.06 -11.64
CA ALA A 121 -8.39 9.99 -10.79
C ALA A 121 -6.93 9.53 -10.62
N LEU A 122 -6.67 8.22 -10.46
CA LEU A 122 -5.31 7.68 -10.40
C LEU A 122 -4.51 7.98 -11.68
N LYS A 123 -5.12 7.78 -12.86
CA LYS A 123 -4.49 8.04 -14.15
C LYS A 123 -4.17 9.51 -14.35
N GLU A 124 -5.11 10.39 -14.04
CA GLU A 124 -4.96 11.84 -14.21
C GLU A 124 -4.04 12.49 -13.16
N ASN A 125 -3.82 11.80 -12.04
CA ASN A 125 -2.88 12.20 -11.00
C ASN A 125 -1.50 11.51 -11.11
N ASP A 126 -1.15 10.94 -12.27
CA ASP A 126 0.15 10.34 -12.57
C ASP A 126 0.53 9.14 -11.70
N TYR A 127 -0.43 8.47 -11.07
CA TYR A 127 -0.14 7.20 -10.43
C TYR A 127 0.21 6.14 -11.47
N ARG A 128 1.17 5.29 -11.16
CA ARG A 128 1.70 4.28 -12.11
C ARG A 128 1.23 2.86 -11.82
N LEU A 129 1.05 2.55 -10.54
CA LEU A 129 0.61 1.24 -10.07
C LEU A 129 -0.43 1.42 -8.98
N ALA A 130 -1.47 0.57 -9.00
CA ALA A 130 -2.44 0.50 -7.93
C ALA A 130 -2.70 -0.95 -7.52
N PHE A 131 -2.80 -1.16 -6.22
CA PHE A 131 -2.86 -2.46 -5.59
C PHE A 131 -4.25 -2.68 -4.99
N THR A 132 -4.87 -3.78 -5.39
CA THR A 132 -6.15 -4.22 -4.83
C THR A 132 -5.93 -5.17 -3.65
N PHE A 133 -6.99 -5.33 -2.88
CA PHE A 133 -7.02 -6.26 -1.77
C PHE A 133 -8.48 -6.62 -1.49
N GLY A 134 -8.79 -7.89 -1.25
CA GLY A 134 -9.99 -8.19 -0.57
C GLY A 134 -11.17 -8.75 -1.34
N PRO A 135 -12.40 -8.24 -1.15
CA PRO A 135 -13.64 -9.02 -1.22
C PRO A 135 -13.94 -9.64 -2.59
N ASN A 136 -13.34 -9.14 -3.65
CA ASN A 136 -13.55 -9.65 -5.01
C ASN A 136 -12.75 -10.93 -5.34
N LYS A 137 -12.36 -11.72 -4.32
CA LYS A 137 -11.76 -13.06 -4.45
C LYS A 137 -10.35 -13.14 -5.04
N GLU A 138 -9.68 -12.05 -5.28
CA GLU A 138 -8.32 -12.07 -5.84
C GLU A 138 -7.23 -12.13 -4.77
N HIS A 139 -7.36 -13.04 -3.81
CA HIS A 139 -6.24 -13.41 -2.91
C HIS A 139 -5.25 -14.29 -3.65
N ARG A 140 -4.69 -13.79 -4.71
CA ARG A 140 -3.70 -14.49 -5.54
C ARG A 140 -2.42 -13.71 -5.67
N LYS A 141 -1.39 -14.39 -6.13
CA LYS A 141 -0.12 -13.75 -6.50
C LYS A 141 -0.31 -12.85 -7.71
N ALA A 142 0.36 -11.72 -7.71
CA ALA A 142 0.46 -10.87 -8.88
C ALA A 142 1.19 -11.60 -10.03
N LYS A 143 0.71 -11.37 -11.25
CA LYS A 143 1.31 -11.84 -12.50
C LYS A 143 1.77 -10.64 -13.32
N GLN A 144 2.77 -10.83 -14.16
CA GLN A 144 3.26 -9.78 -15.06
C GLN A 144 2.19 -9.28 -16.05
N THR A 145 1.16 -10.09 -16.28
CA THR A 145 0.03 -9.78 -17.18
C THR A 145 -1.12 -9.05 -16.47
N ASP A 146 -1.05 -8.84 -15.17
CA ASP A 146 -2.08 -8.12 -14.45
C ASP A 146 -2.12 -6.64 -14.86
N ASP A 147 -3.32 -6.07 -14.85
CA ASP A 147 -3.47 -4.65 -15.06
C ASP A 147 -2.72 -3.87 -13.96
N LYS A 148 -1.98 -2.87 -14.38
CA LYS A 148 -1.15 -2.06 -13.48
C LYS A 148 -1.96 -1.26 -12.44
N TYR A 149 -3.25 -1.07 -12.67
CA TYR A 149 -4.17 -0.44 -11.72
C TYR A 149 -5.00 -1.46 -10.91
N HIS A 150 -4.78 -2.77 -11.11
CA HIS A 150 -5.49 -3.85 -10.41
C HIS A 150 -4.53 -4.95 -9.94
N ILE A 151 -3.39 -4.58 -9.38
CA ILE A 151 -2.38 -5.55 -8.93
C ILE A 151 -2.88 -6.25 -7.65
N PRO A 152 -3.13 -7.56 -7.69
CA PRO A 152 -3.66 -8.28 -6.54
C PRO A 152 -2.60 -8.48 -5.46
N ARG A 153 -3.03 -8.57 -4.22
CA ARG A 153 -2.19 -8.86 -3.05
C ARG A 153 -2.69 -10.06 -2.27
N LEU A 154 -1.76 -10.79 -1.66
CA LEU A 154 -2.07 -11.86 -0.71
C LEU A 154 -2.25 -11.25 0.69
N ASN A 155 -3.43 -11.41 1.27
CA ASN A 155 -3.66 -11.03 2.65
C ASN A 155 -2.97 -11.97 3.61
N ILE A 156 -2.24 -11.41 4.57
CA ILE A 156 -1.61 -12.11 5.68
C ILE A 156 -2.19 -11.54 6.97
N SER A 157 -3.00 -12.33 7.67
CA SER A 157 -3.58 -11.95 8.97
C SER A 157 -2.74 -12.47 10.13
N SER A 158 -2.85 -11.80 11.28
CA SER A 158 -2.20 -12.24 12.53
C SER A 158 -2.66 -13.62 13.01
N SER A 159 -3.87 -14.04 12.63
CA SER A 159 -4.41 -15.36 12.95
C SER A 159 -3.94 -16.47 12.01
N MET A 160 -3.16 -16.13 10.96
CA MET A 160 -2.70 -17.13 9.98
C MET A 160 -1.59 -17.99 10.59
N PRO A 161 -1.75 -19.33 10.67
CA PRO A 161 -0.70 -20.18 11.16
C PRO A 161 0.50 -20.23 10.19
N ALA A 162 1.70 -20.37 10.75
CA ALA A 162 2.96 -20.30 9.99
C ALA A 162 3.04 -21.29 8.81
N TRP A 163 2.45 -22.48 8.94
CA TRP A 163 2.41 -23.46 7.84
C TRP A 163 1.59 -22.97 6.65
N LYS A 164 0.44 -22.30 6.91
CA LYS A 164 -0.41 -21.73 5.86
C LYS A 164 0.28 -20.55 5.17
N PHE A 165 0.98 -19.71 5.93
CA PHE A 165 1.83 -18.65 5.40
C PHE A 165 2.90 -19.21 4.45
N LYS A 166 3.63 -20.24 4.86
CA LYS A 166 4.64 -20.92 4.01
C LYS A 166 4.04 -21.46 2.72
N ILE A 167 2.87 -22.10 2.79
CA ILE A 167 2.16 -22.60 1.61
C ILE A 167 1.83 -21.45 0.66
N ARG A 168 1.24 -20.35 1.17
CA ARG A 168 0.91 -19.18 0.33
C ARG A 168 2.11 -18.58 -0.38
N LEU A 169 3.29 -18.58 0.25
CA LEU A 169 4.51 -18.08 -0.38
C LEU A 169 5.07 -19.03 -1.44
N LEU A 170 5.02 -20.34 -1.20
CA LEU A 170 5.78 -21.33 -1.96
C LEU A 170 4.99 -21.95 -3.11
N MET A 171 3.68 -22.15 -2.95
CA MET A 171 2.89 -22.81 -4.00
C MET A 171 2.65 -21.88 -5.19
N PRO A 172 2.81 -22.36 -6.43
CA PRO A 172 2.30 -21.68 -7.61
C PRO A 172 0.77 -21.73 -7.58
N TYR A 173 0.11 -20.62 -7.86
CA TYR A 173 -1.32 -20.58 -8.14
C TYR A 173 -1.53 -20.37 -9.63
#